data_791622b2aef3e0bc9accdb790f6423ec
#
_entry.id   791622b2aef3e0bc9accdb790f6423ec
#
_cell.length_a   1.000
_cell.length_b   1.000
_cell.length_c   1.000
_cell.angle_alpha   90.00
_cell.angle_beta   90.00
_cell.angle_gamma   90.00
#
_symmetry.space_group_name_H-M   'P 1'
#
loop_
_entity.id
_entity.type
_entity.pdbx_description
1 polymer ?
#
loop_
_entity_poly.entity_id
_entity_poly.type
_entity_poly.pdbx_seq_one_letter_code
_entity_poly.pdbx_strand_id
1 'polypeptide(L)'
;VDWARAYIERSRAEVHDWLIGHGLRFMPAVNLVERGRNGDGNSVPRYHVLWGTGRELTRVLIAAMRAAGAGRLTLLHRHRVTTLDHDAGTVGGVVAMDEATGAEIRVTAPVVVLATGGINGSHAEAVANWPRDRARPATMLNGAHPFADGRMHRFVADRLGGRIVNPGAMWNYAAGLPHPFPHFPGHGLSIIPCKSALWLDHRGDRIGPEPLVTGFDTNWLCRRVAEQKKPWTWHLLNLRIAAREFAISGAEHNPRIRD
;
A
#
# COMPACT_ATOMS: atom_id res chain seq x y z
N VAL A 1 -17.70 -0.10 13.43
CA VAL A 1 -18.03 1.29 13.82
C VAL A 1 -17.04 1.76 14.90
N ASP A 2 -16.75 0.98 15.93
CA ASP A 2 -15.92 1.41 17.06
C ASP A 2 -14.46 1.70 16.66
N TRP A 3 -13.88 0.88 15.79
CA TRP A 3 -12.54 1.13 15.26
C TRP A 3 -12.46 2.43 14.44
N ALA A 4 -13.47 2.72 13.62
CA ALA A 4 -13.51 3.96 12.86
C ALA A 4 -13.63 5.18 13.78
N ARG A 5 -14.44 5.08 14.82
CA ARG A 5 -14.57 6.12 15.84
C ARG A 5 -13.25 6.32 16.59
N ALA A 6 -12.65 5.27 17.11
CA ALA A 6 -11.37 5.32 17.79
C ALA A 6 -10.27 5.95 16.90
N TYR A 7 -10.25 5.61 15.60
CA TYR A 7 -9.32 6.20 14.65
C TYR A 7 -9.54 7.73 14.51
N ILE A 8 -10.78 8.17 14.36
CA ILE A 8 -11.12 9.59 14.23
C ILE A 8 -10.73 10.37 15.49
N GLU A 9 -11.07 9.85 16.66
CA GLU A 9 -10.87 10.54 17.93
C GLU A 9 -9.40 10.56 18.37
N ARG A 10 -8.63 9.52 18.09
CA ARG A 10 -7.32 9.27 18.69
C ARG A 10 -6.14 9.39 17.71
N SER A 11 -6.39 9.32 16.39
CA SER A 11 -5.29 9.27 15.39
C SER A 11 -4.36 10.48 15.43
N ARG A 12 -4.86 11.67 15.78
CA ARG A 12 -4.02 12.84 15.92
C ARG A 12 -3.02 12.69 17.07
N ALA A 13 -3.50 12.44 18.27
CA ALA A 13 -2.63 12.38 19.45
C ALA A 13 -1.76 11.11 19.45
N GLU A 14 -2.35 9.95 19.14
CA GLU A 14 -1.69 8.65 19.31
C GLU A 14 -0.89 8.20 18.09
N VAL A 15 -1.12 8.77 16.91
CA VAL A 15 -0.38 8.44 15.69
C VAL A 15 0.40 9.63 15.20
N HIS A 16 -0.27 10.72 14.80
CA HIS A 16 0.42 11.86 14.18
C HIS A 16 1.41 12.54 15.15
N ASP A 17 0.94 12.96 16.31
CA ASP A 17 1.78 13.71 17.26
C ASP A 17 2.87 12.81 17.86
N TRP A 18 2.59 11.53 18.03
CA TRP A 18 3.59 10.53 18.41
C TRP A 18 4.69 10.39 17.36
N LEU A 19 4.33 10.30 16.07
CA LEU A 19 5.30 10.25 14.97
C LEU A 19 6.12 11.54 14.84
N ILE A 20 5.49 12.70 15.03
CA ILE A 20 6.19 14.00 15.12
C ILE A 20 7.20 14.00 16.27
N GLY A 21 6.83 13.46 17.44
CA GLY A 21 7.71 13.29 18.58
C GLY A 21 8.95 12.44 18.30
N HIS A 22 8.87 11.53 17.32
CA HIS A 22 10.02 10.77 16.81
C HIS A 22 10.80 11.48 15.69
N GLY A 23 10.52 12.75 15.41
CA GLY A 23 11.23 13.56 14.42
C GLY A 23 10.73 13.43 12.98
N LEU A 24 9.61 12.71 12.77
CA LEU A 24 9.00 12.62 11.44
C LEU A 24 8.28 13.93 11.09
N ARG A 25 8.23 14.25 9.81
CA ARG A 25 7.59 15.47 9.30
C ARG A 25 6.57 15.13 8.23
N PHE A 26 5.43 15.81 8.29
CA PHE A 26 4.35 15.63 7.33
C PHE A 26 4.08 16.92 6.56
N MET A 27 3.68 16.77 5.32
CA MET A 27 3.25 17.84 4.45
C MET A 27 1.80 17.57 4.03
N PRO A 28 0.87 18.52 4.16
CA PRO A 28 -0.49 18.33 3.68
C PRO A 28 -0.51 18.22 2.15
N ALA A 29 -1.18 17.20 1.64
CA ALA A 29 -1.34 16.99 0.20
C ALA A 29 -2.58 17.75 -0.28
N VAL A 30 -2.46 19.05 -0.44
CA VAL A 30 -3.57 19.97 -0.76
C VAL A 30 -4.27 19.67 -2.09
N ASN A 31 -3.62 18.94 -2.99
CA ASN A 31 -4.20 18.55 -4.27
C ASN A 31 -5.05 17.27 -4.19
N LEU A 32 -5.00 16.55 -3.07
CA LEU A 32 -5.74 15.31 -2.84
C LEU A 32 -7.01 15.59 -2.03
N VAL A 33 -7.85 16.45 -2.55
CA VAL A 33 -9.18 16.72 -1.99
C VAL A 33 -10.16 15.72 -2.60
N GLU A 34 -10.76 14.88 -1.78
CA GLU A 34 -11.74 13.92 -2.24
C GLU A 34 -13.01 14.63 -2.69
N ARG A 35 -13.25 14.61 -3.99
CA ARG A 35 -14.47 15.12 -4.63
C ARG A 35 -15.02 14.02 -5.52
N GLY A 36 -15.71 13.07 -4.92
CA GLY A 36 -16.28 11.94 -5.64
C GLY A 36 -17.44 12.33 -6.54
N ARG A 37 -17.82 11.40 -7.41
CA ARG A 37 -19.00 11.55 -8.29
C ARG A 37 -20.32 11.49 -7.53
N ASN A 38 -20.31 10.91 -6.33
CA ASN A 38 -21.50 10.60 -5.55
C ASN A 38 -21.73 11.57 -4.38
N GLY A 39 -21.07 12.72 -4.38
CA GLY A 39 -21.23 13.71 -3.31
C GLY A 39 -20.32 14.91 -3.50
N ASP A 40 -20.54 15.92 -2.68
CA ASP A 40 -19.79 17.18 -2.71
C ASP A 40 -18.31 17.01 -2.33
N GLY A 41 -17.97 15.85 -1.81
CA GLY A 41 -16.64 15.51 -1.39
C GLY A 41 -16.19 16.28 -0.14
N ASN A 42 -14.87 16.34 0.04
CA ASN A 42 -14.25 17.03 1.15
C ASN A 42 -13.47 18.25 0.66
N SER A 43 -13.74 19.41 1.21
CA SER A 43 -13.03 20.67 0.88
C SER A 43 -11.71 20.82 1.64
N VAL A 44 -11.49 20.03 2.69
CA VAL A 44 -10.29 20.08 3.53
C VAL A 44 -9.35 18.94 3.16
N PRO A 45 -8.07 19.23 2.85
CA PRO A 45 -7.07 18.18 2.61
C PRO A 45 -6.93 17.27 3.83
N ARG A 46 -7.16 15.97 3.64
CA ARG A 46 -7.02 14.96 4.70
C ARG A 46 -5.75 14.15 4.58
N TYR A 47 -5.18 14.13 3.40
CA TYR A 47 -3.96 13.38 3.15
C TYR A 47 -2.73 14.19 3.55
N HIS A 48 -1.82 13.51 4.21
CA HIS A 48 -0.52 14.05 4.56
C HIS A 48 0.56 13.15 3.97
N VAL A 49 1.47 13.75 3.24
CA VAL A 49 2.63 13.03 2.72
C VAL A 49 3.74 13.11 3.75
N LEU A 50 4.22 11.94 4.15
CA LEU A 50 5.38 11.86 5.02
C LEU A 50 6.63 12.25 4.24
N TRP A 51 7.40 13.20 4.78
CA TRP A 51 8.69 13.56 4.22
C TRP A 51 9.65 12.37 4.30
N GLY A 52 10.27 12.00 3.17
CA GLY A 52 11.07 10.78 3.05
C GLY A 52 10.26 9.50 2.85
N THR A 53 8.92 9.60 2.79
CA THR A 53 7.97 8.51 2.52
C THR A 53 8.07 7.33 3.50
N GLY A 54 7.61 6.13 3.10
CA GLY A 54 7.65 4.92 3.93
C GLY A 54 9.06 4.49 4.33
N ARG A 55 10.09 4.86 3.54
CA ARG A 55 11.48 4.59 3.90
C ARG A 55 11.88 5.29 5.19
N GLU A 56 11.58 6.58 5.29
CA GLU A 56 11.91 7.37 6.48
C GLU A 56 11.09 6.92 7.70
N LEU A 57 9.82 6.63 7.51
CA LEU A 57 8.97 6.04 8.55
C LEU A 57 9.63 4.78 9.13
N THR A 58 9.97 3.83 8.26
CA THR A 58 10.56 2.55 8.68
C THR A 58 11.92 2.75 9.36
N ARG A 59 12.76 3.64 8.82
CA ARG A 59 14.07 3.94 9.41
C ARG A 59 13.94 4.48 10.83
N VAL A 60 13.08 5.46 11.04
CA VAL A 60 12.88 6.10 12.34
C VAL A 60 12.26 5.14 13.34
N LEU A 61 11.23 4.38 12.94
CA LEU A 61 10.58 3.42 13.82
C LEU A 61 11.49 2.26 14.21
N ILE A 62 12.31 1.75 13.28
CA ILE A 62 13.30 0.72 13.62
C ILE A 62 14.33 1.26 14.62
N ALA A 63 14.81 2.48 14.43
CA ALA A 63 15.74 3.10 15.37
C ALA A 63 15.12 3.26 16.77
N ALA A 64 13.89 3.76 16.85
CA ALA A 64 13.15 3.91 18.09
C ALA A 64 12.90 2.56 18.79
N MET A 65 12.51 1.55 18.01
CA MET A 65 12.26 0.20 18.51
C MET A 65 13.55 -0.42 19.09
N ARG A 66 14.68 -0.27 18.40
CA ARG A 66 15.98 -0.76 18.88
C ARG A 66 16.42 -0.05 20.18
N ALA A 67 16.24 1.25 20.24
CA ALA A 67 16.56 2.03 21.45
C ALA A 67 15.71 1.64 22.64
N ALA A 68 14.39 1.53 22.46
CA ALA A 68 13.46 1.14 23.53
C ALA A 68 13.62 -0.31 23.93
N GLY A 69 14.01 -1.18 23.00
CA GLY A 69 14.16 -2.62 23.21
C GLY A 69 15.56 -3.08 23.61
N ALA A 70 16.48 -2.17 23.91
CA ALA A 70 17.86 -2.53 24.25
C ALA A 70 17.91 -3.62 25.35
N GLY A 71 18.54 -4.75 25.04
CA GLY A 71 18.63 -5.92 25.91
C GLY A 71 17.33 -6.74 26.05
N ARG A 72 16.23 -6.34 25.41
CA ARG A 72 14.93 -7.05 25.47
C ARG A 72 14.34 -7.38 24.10
N LEU A 73 14.96 -6.89 23.03
CA LEU A 73 14.49 -7.08 21.67
C LEU A 73 15.47 -7.97 20.89
N THR A 74 14.94 -9.02 20.30
CA THR A 74 15.68 -9.85 19.31
C THR A 74 15.02 -9.68 17.95
N LEU A 75 15.81 -9.29 16.94
CA LEU A 75 15.37 -9.17 15.54
C LEU A 75 15.93 -10.33 14.75
N LEU A 76 15.06 -11.20 14.28
CA LEU A 76 15.42 -12.34 13.44
C LEU A 76 15.16 -11.96 11.97
N HIS A 77 16.18 -11.39 11.32
CA HIS A 77 16.12 -11.09 9.90
C HIS A 77 16.25 -12.36 9.06
N ARG A 78 15.63 -12.37 7.86
CA ARG A 78 15.63 -13.52 6.94
C ARG A 78 14.97 -14.78 7.53
N HIS A 79 14.07 -14.58 8.49
CA HIS A 79 13.27 -15.65 9.06
C HIS A 79 11.83 -15.50 8.63
N ARG A 80 11.39 -16.40 7.79
CA ARG A 80 10.03 -16.42 7.26
C ARG A 80 9.13 -17.25 8.16
N VAL A 81 8.17 -16.64 8.83
CA VAL A 81 7.13 -17.37 9.56
C VAL A 81 6.30 -18.16 8.56
N THR A 82 6.25 -19.47 8.75
CA THR A 82 5.55 -20.42 7.89
C THR A 82 4.20 -20.83 8.48
N THR A 83 4.14 -20.99 9.81
CA THR A 83 2.93 -21.36 10.54
C THR A 83 2.92 -20.73 11.93
N LEU A 84 1.73 -20.71 12.55
CA LEU A 84 1.61 -20.49 14.00
C LEU A 84 1.66 -21.83 14.70
N ASP A 85 2.39 -21.89 15.82
CA ASP A 85 2.35 -23.01 16.74
C ASP A 85 1.07 -22.89 17.60
N HIS A 86 0.15 -23.82 17.43
CA HIS A 86 -1.15 -23.73 18.11
C HIS A 86 -1.65 -25.11 18.54
N ASP A 87 -2.33 -25.14 19.64
CA ASP A 87 -3.05 -26.32 20.14
C ASP A 87 -4.44 -25.90 20.63
N ALA A 88 -5.46 -26.68 20.28
CA ALA A 88 -6.86 -26.45 20.65
C ALA A 88 -7.34 -24.98 20.51
N GLY A 89 -6.85 -24.27 19.47
CA GLY A 89 -7.21 -22.88 19.20
C GLY A 89 -6.38 -21.85 19.97
N THR A 90 -5.46 -22.27 20.80
CA THR A 90 -4.54 -21.39 21.53
C THR A 90 -3.20 -21.30 20.77
N VAL A 91 -2.76 -20.08 20.47
CA VAL A 91 -1.46 -19.83 19.83
C VAL A 91 -0.39 -19.73 20.90
N GLY A 92 0.63 -20.58 20.82
CA GLY A 92 1.75 -20.64 21.76
C GLY A 92 3.07 -20.15 21.18
N GLY A 93 3.09 -19.75 19.89
CA GLY A 93 4.31 -19.33 19.24
C GLY A 93 4.21 -19.30 17.72
N VAL A 94 5.37 -19.33 17.09
CA VAL A 94 5.50 -19.36 15.62
C VAL A 94 6.55 -20.40 15.21
N VAL A 95 6.36 -20.94 14.01
CA VAL A 95 7.39 -21.72 13.30
C VAL A 95 7.87 -20.88 12.13
N ALA A 96 9.17 -20.73 12.02
CA ALA A 96 9.79 -19.95 10.96
C ALA A 96 10.93 -20.73 10.29
N MET A 97 11.20 -20.42 9.06
CA MET A 97 12.33 -20.94 8.30
C MET A 97 13.40 -19.85 8.19
N ASP A 98 14.61 -20.17 8.55
CA ASP A 98 15.79 -19.37 8.22
C ASP A 98 16.04 -19.48 6.70
N GLU A 99 15.86 -18.38 5.98
CA GLU A 99 16.02 -18.34 4.52
C GLU A 99 17.50 -18.43 4.06
N ALA A 100 18.44 -18.34 5.00
CA ALA A 100 19.86 -18.52 4.68
C ALA A 100 20.27 -19.97 4.68
N THR A 101 19.76 -20.74 5.63
CA THR A 101 20.18 -22.13 5.89
C THR A 101 19.12 -23.15 5.50
N GLY A 102 17.86 -22.73 5.37
CA GLY A 102 16.71 -23.61 5.21
C GLY A 102 16.29 -24.30 6.51
N ALA A 103 16.92 -23.99 7.65
CA ALA A 103 16.57 -24.59 8.91
C ALA A 103 15.24 -24.06 9.46
N GLU A 104 14.45 -24.96 10.02
CA GLU A 104 13.25 -24.58 10.75
C GLU A 104 13.62 -24.19 12.18
N ILE A 105 13.05 -23.09 12.65
CA ILE A 105 13.13 -22.64 14.03
C ILE A 105 11.73 -22.50 14.62
N ARG A 106 11.62 -22.77 15.91
CA ARG A 106 10.39 -22.56 16.68
C ARG A 106 10.64 -21.50 17.75
N VAL A 107 9.76 -20.52 17.82
CA VAL A 107 9.80 -19.48 18.84
C VAL A 107 8.51 -19.56 19.65
N THR A 108 8.63 -19.86 20.93
CA THR A 108 7.50 -19.94 21.86
C THR A 108 7.26 -18.58 22.50
N ALA A 109 6.00 -18.16 22.56
CA ALA A 109 5.60 -16.91 23.19
C ALA A 109 4.15 -16.97 23.65
N PRO A 110 3.82 -16.38 24.81
CA PRO A 110 2.45 -16.33 25.32
C PRO A 110 1.54 -15.40 24.49
N VAL A 111 2.12 -14.50 23.72
CA VAL A 111 1.39 -13.57 22.83
C VAL A 111 2.10 -13.48 21.50
N VAL A 112 1.34 -13.60 20.42
CA VAL A 112 1.83 -13.45 19.05
C VAL A 112 1.07 -12.31 18.36
N VAL A 113 1.79 -11.33 17.84
CA VAL A 113 1.21 -10.22 17.08
C VAL A 113 1.50 -10.43 15.58
N LEU A 114 0.45 -10.55 14.78
CA LEU A 114 0.56 -10.67 13.33
C LEU A 114 0.51 -9.27 12.69
N ALA A 115 1.63 -8.82 12.17
CA ALA A 115 1.79 -7.54 11.46
C ALA A 115 2.39 -7.77 10.06
N THR A 116 1.86 -8.76 9.33
CA THR A 116 2.44 -9.31 8.09
C THR A 116 2.00 -8.57 6.82
N GLY A 117 1.38 -7.41 6.94
CA GLY A 117 0.88 -6.64 5.81
C GLY A 117 -0.42 -7.22 5.23
N GLY A 118 -0.69 -6.90 3.97
CA GLY A 118 -1.91 -7.32 3.27
C GLY A 118 -1.71 -8.53 2.37
N ILE A 119 -2.51 -8.60 1.30
CA ILE A 119 -2.50 -9.68 0.30
C ILE A 119 -1.94 -9.25 -1.06
N ASN A 120 -1.81 -7.94 -1.30
CA ASN A 120 -1.51 -7.40 -2.63
C ASN A 120 -0.05 -7.60 -3.07
N GLY A 121 0.82 -8.11 -2.21
CA GLY A 121 2.16 -8.57 -2.58
C GLY A 121 2.15 -9.83 -3.44
N SER A 122 1.07 -10.60 -3.40
CA SER A 122 0.84 -11.74 -4.27
C SER A 122 -0.10 -11.39 -5.42
N HIS A 123 0.39 -11.44 -6.65
CA HIS A 123 -0.44 -11.25 -7.84
C HIS A 123 -1.58 -12.27 -7.90
N ALA A 124 -1.31 -13.53 -7.54
CA ALA A 124 -2.32 -14.58 -7.52
C ALA A 124 -3.45 -14.27 -6.54
N GLU A 125 -3.13 -13.78 -5.34
CA GLU A 125 -4.12 -13.38 -4.35
C GLU A 125 -4.93 -12.16 -4.82
N ALA A 126 -4.28 -11.18 -5.42
CA ALA A 126 -4.96 -10.01 -5.97
C ALA A 126 -5.95 -10.42 -7.07
N VAL A 127 -5.57 -11.34 -7.94
CA VAL A 127 -6.44 -11.90 -9.00
C VAL A 127 -7.59 -12.72 -8.42
N ALA A 128 -7.30 -13.60 -7.45
CA ALA A 128 -8.31 -14.46 -6.84
C ALA A 128 -9.39 -13.68 -6.09
N ASN A 129 -9.00 -12.54 -5.52
CA ASN A 129 -9.88 -11.66 -4.76
C ASN A 129 -10.36 -10.44 -5.56
N TRP A 130 -10.11 -10.39 -6.87
CA TRP A 130 -10.55 -9.28 -7.71
C TRP A 130 -12.09 -9.18 -7.70
N PRO A 131 -12.65 -7.96 -7.50
CA PRO A 131 -14.10 -7.80 -7.45
C PRO A 131 -14.78 -8.24 -8.73
N ARG A 132 -15.82 -9.06 -8.61
CA ARG A 132 -16.55 -9.64 -9.77
C ARG A 132 -17.33 -8.60 -10.57
N ASP A 133 -17.66 -7.47 -9.95
CA ASP A 133 -18.38 -6.35 -10.54
C ASP A 133 -17.46 -5.38 -11.32
N ARG A 134 -16.19 -5.71 -11.45
CA ARG A 134 -15.17 -4.87 -12.10
C ARG A 134 -14.45 -5.63 -13.20
N ALA A 135 -14.23 -4.97 -14.32
CA ALA A 135 -13.30 -5.46 -15.32
C ALA A 135 -11.91 -5.61 -14.70
N ARG A 136 -11.28 -6.74 -14.96
CA ARG A 136 -9.89 -6.95 -14.57
C ARG A 136 -8.98 -6.50 -15.71
N PRO A 137 -7.99 -5.65 -15.47
CA PRO A 137 -7.05 -5.24 -16.50
C PRO A 137 -6.23 -6.44 -17.00
N ALA A 138 -5.90 -6.44 -18.27
CA ALA A 138 -5.09 -7.51 -18.87
C ALA A 138 -3.67 -7.58 -18.29
N THR A 139 -3.15 -6.44 -17.85
CA THR A 139 -1.83 -6.34 -17.21
C THR A 139 -1.98 -5.58 -15.91
N MET A 140 -1.46 -6.13 -14.83
CA MET A 140 -1.36 -5.49 -13.53
C MET A 140 0.09 -5.48 -13.08
N LEU A 141 0.56 -4.32 -12.66
CA LEU A 141 1.86 -4.16 -12.03
C LEU A 141 1.68 -4.19 -10.51
N ASN A 142 2.67 -4.71 -9.81
CA ASN A 142 2.65 -4.82 -8.36
C ASN A 142 3.64 -3.82 -7.74
N GLY A 143 3.13 -2.88 -6.96
CA GLY A 143 3.94 -1.96 -6.15
C GLY A 143 3.99 -2.33 -4.67
N ALA A 144 3.32 -3.41 -4.26
CA ALA A 144 3.33 -3.88 -2.88
C ALA A 144 4.52 -4.81 -2.61
N HIS A 145 4.93 -4.88 -1.35
CA HIS A 145 6.03 -5.77 -0.95
C HIS A 145 5.62 -7.25 -1.16
N PRO A 146 6.46 -8.08 -1.78
CA PRO A 146 6.09 -9.46 -2.16
C PRO A 146 5.78 -10.36 -0.96
N PHE A 147 6.26 -10.04 0.24
CA PHE A 147 5.92 -10.79 1.45
C PHE A 147 4.58 -10.41 2.09
N ALA A 148 3.89 -9.39 1.57
CA ALA A 148 2.48 -9.16 1.89
C ALA A 148 1.60 -10.11 1.05
N ASP A 149 1.80 -11.41 1.22
CA ASP A 149 1.31 -12.49 0.36
C ASP A 149 0.02 -13.18 0.87
N GLY A 150 -0.55 -12.68 1.97
CA GLY A 150 -1.76 -13.23 2.55
C GLY A 150 -1.62 -14.58 3.26
N ARG A 151 -0.42 -15.15 3.35
CA ARG A 151 -0.19 -16.47 3.94
C ARG A 151 -0.75 -16.58 5.35
N MET A 152 -0.41 -15.64 6.22
CA MET A 152 -0.90 -15.66 7.61
C MET A 152 -2.39 -15.36 7.70
N HIS A 153 -2.95 -14.57 6.79
CA HIS A 153 -4.40 -14.38 6.71
C HIS A 153 -5.12 -15.70 6.43
N ARG A 154 -4.64 -16.46 5.45
CA ARG A 154 -5.21 -17.78 5.14
C ARG A 154 -5.01 -18.75 6.30
N PHE A 155 -3.82 -18.78 6.89
CA PHE A 155 -3.56 -19.65 8.03
C PHE A 155 -4.57 -19.42 9.17
N VAL A 156 -4.78 -18.14 9.54
CA VAL A 156 -5.75 -17.78 10.59
C VAL A 156 -7.18 -18.14 10.20
N ALA A 157 -7.56 -17.93 8.94
CA ALA A 157 -8.88 -18.30 8.47
C ALA A 157 -9.11 -19.80 8.47
N ASP A 158 -8.14 -20.57 7.97
CA ASP A 158 -8.28 -22.01 7.74
C ASP A 158 -8.08 -22.84 9.01
N ARG A 159 -7.26 -22.37 9.96
CA ARG A 159 -6.82 -23.15 11.12
C ARG A 159 -7.32 -22.61 12.46
N LEU A 160 -7.62 -21.32 12.55
CA LEU A 160 -7.99 -20.67 13.80
C LEU A 160 -9.39 -20.06 13.77
N GLY A 161 -10.20 -20.35 12.75
CA GLY A 161 -11.55 -19.84 12.62
C GLY A 161 -11.67 -18.34 12.39
N GLY A 162 -10.57 -17.68 12.00
CA GLY A 162 -10.58 -16.28 11.61
C GLY A 162 -11.38 -16.04 10.33
N ARG A 163 -11.82 -14.81 10.13
CA ARG A 163 -12.61 -14.44 8.96
C ARG A 163 -11.97 -13.29 8.19
N ILE A 164 -11.72 -13.50 6.90
CA ILE A 164 -11.29 -12.45 5.98
C ILE A 164 -12.54 -11.79 5.43
N VAL A 165 -12.65 -10.47 5.59
CA VAL A 165 -13.78 -9.68 5.09
C VAL A 165 -13.30 -8.68 4.06
N ASN A 166 -14.12 -8.44 3.03
CA ASN A 166 -13.87 -7.48 1.96
C ASN A 166 -12.47 -7.63 1.28
N PRO A 167 -12.02 -8.85 0.93
CA PRO A 167 -10.68 -9.05 0.36
C PRO A 167 -10.51 -8.34 -1.00
N GLY A 168 -11.60 -8.04 -1.70
CA GLY A 168 -11.61 -7.27 -2.94
C GLY A 168 -11.52 -5.75 -2.76
N ALA A 169 -11.55 -5.23 -1.52
CA ALA A 169 -11.41 -3.80 -1.23
C ALA A 169 -9.93 -3.37 -1.31
N MET A 170 -9.31 -3.60 -2.45
CA MET A 170 -7.91 -3.30 -2.69
C MET A 170 -7.72 -1.85 -3.12
N TRP A 171 -6.60 -1.27 -2.70
CA TRP A 171 -6.16 0.02 -3.22
C TRP A 171 -5.44 -0.16 -4.55
N ASN A 172 -5.99 0.41 -5.61
CA ASN A 172 -5.44 0.35 -6.95
C ASN A 172 -5.10 1.76 -7.44
N TYR A 173 -4.09 1.83 -8.32
CA TYR A 173 -3.74 3.02 -9.06
C TYR A 173 -4.05 2.81 -10.55
N ALA A 174 -4.61 3.82 -11.20
CA ALA A 174 -5.01 3.74 -12.60
C ALA A 174 -3.85 3.86 -13.58
N ALA A 175 -2.73 4.39 -13.15
CA ALA A 175 -1.53 4.54 -13.97
C ALA A 175 -0.30 3.97 -13.27
N GLY A 176 0.54 3.28 -14.03
CA GLY A 176 1.78 2.71 -13.55
C GLY A 176 2.78 2.49 -14.67
N LEU A 177 4.03 2.31 -14.28
CA LEU A 177 5.14 1.94 -15.14
C LEU A 177 5.80 0.68 -14.61
N PRO A 178 6.37 -0.19 -15.46
CA PRO A 178 7.30 -1.19 -15.00
C PRO A 178 8.46 -0.52 -14.25
N HIS A 179 8.85 -1.10 -13.12
CA HIS A 179 9.97 -0.57 -12.35
C HIS A 179 11.26 -0.69 -13.17
N PRO A 180 12.07 0.38 -13.32
CA PRO A 180 13.30 0.34 -14.13
C PRO A 180 14.35 -0.62 -13.56
N PHE A 181 14.32 -0.87 -12.24
CA PHE A 181 15.18 -1.82 -11.54
C PHE A 181 14.29 -2.75 -10.69
N PRO A 182 13.63 -3.75 -11.32
CA PRO A 182 12.64 -4.56 -10.63
C PRO A 182 13.29 -5.45 -9.56
N HIS A 183 12.74 -5.44 -8.35
CA HIS A 183 13.17 -6.33 -7.27
C HIS A 183 12.47 -7.70 -7.32
N PHE A 184 11.40 -7.82 -8.11
CA PHE A 184 10.63 -9.06 -8.32
C PHE A 184 9.86 -8.98 -9.65
N PRO A 185 9.44 -10.11 -10.22
CA PRO A 185 8.65 -10.12 -11.44
C PRO A 185 7.34 -9.32 -11.30
N GLY A 186 7.05 -8.45 -12.28
CA GLY A 186 5.86 -7.62 -12.28
C GLY A 186 5.94 -6.39 -11.37
N HIS A 187 7.12 -6.08 -10.82
CA HIS A 187 7.31 -4.88 -10.01
C HIS A 187 7.02 -3.61 -10.81
N GLY A 188 6.18 -2.77 -10.26
CA GLY A 188 5.74 -1.53 -10.87
C GLY A 188 5.81 -0.32 -9.94
N LEU A 189 5.80 0.84 -10.57
CA LEU A 189 5.70 2.13 -9.90
C LEU A 189 4.37 2.76 -10.26
N SER A 190 3.64 3.29 -9.29
CA SER A 190 2.46 4.09 -9.57
C SER A 190 2.86 5.50 -10.00
N ILE A 191 2.16 6.01 -10.99
CA ILE A 191 2.27 7.41 -11.43
C ILE A 191 1.12 8.18 -10.78
N ILE A 192 1.44 9.36 -10.22
CA ILE A 192 0.44 10.34 -9.85
C ILE A 192 0.12 11.15 -11.10
N PRO A 193 -1.09 11.01 -11.67
CA PRO A 193 -1.45 11.73 -12.89
C PRO A 193 -1.38 13.23 -12.70
N CYS A 194 -0.74 13.92 -13.66
CA CYS A 194 -0.70 15.37 -13.67
C CYS A 194 -2.12 15.93 -13.88
N LYS A 195 -2.59 16.77 -13.00
CA LYS A 195 -3.95 17.36 -13.09
C LYS A 195 -4.16 18.22 -14.34
N SER A 196 -3.08 18.76 -14.90
CA SER A 196 -3.11 19.61 -16.09
C SER A 196 -2.78 18.85 -17.38
N ALA A 197 -2.52 17.53 -17.32
CA ALA A 197 -2.30 16.69 -18.48
C ALA A 197 -3.62 16.28 -19.14
N LEU A 198 -3.57 16.05 -20.44
CA LEU A 198 -4.67 15.39 -21.14
C LEU A 198 -4.45 13.89 -21.08
N TRP A 199 -5.43 13.18 -20.54
CA TRP A 199 -5.38 11.73 -20.44
C TRP A 199 -6.26 11.08 -21.51
N LEU A 200 -5.63 10.25 -22.35
CA LEU A 200 -6.25 9.61 -23.48
C LEU A 200 -6.25 8.09 -23.31
N ASP A 201 -7.23 7.43 -23.88
CA ASP A 201 -7.29 5.99 -23.96
C ASP A 201 -6.24 5.44 -24.96
N HIS A 202 -6.21 4.13 -25.15
CA HIS A 202 -5.28 3.48 -26.07
C HIS A 202 -5.46 3.89 -27.55
N ARG A 203 -6.58 4.47 -27.92
CA ARG A 203 -6.87 4.97 -29.28
C ARG A 203 -6.57 6.44 -29.46
N GLY A 204 -6.31 7.16 -28.38
CA GLY A 204 -6.12 8.59 -28.37
C GLY A 204 -7.38 9.38 -28.07
N ASP A 205 -8.48 8.73 -27.71
CA ASP A 205 -9.71 9.40 -27.30
C ASP A 205 -9.59 9.86 -25.83
N ARG A 206 -10.10 11.06 -25.53
CA ARG A 206 -10.08 11.59 -24.17
C ARG A 206 -10.86 10.69 -23.23
N ILE A 207 -10.25 10.28 -22.12
CA ILE A 207 -10.96 9.66 -21.01
C ILE A 207 -11.69 10.74 -20.24
N GLY A 208 -12.99 10.60 -20.10
CA GLY A 208 -13.80 11.60 -19.45
C GLY A 208 -15.24 11.56 -19.97
N PRO A 209 -16.05 12.56 -19.69
CA PRO A 209 -15.73 14.00 -19.49
C PRO A 209 -15.37 14.42 -18.07
N GLU A 210 -15.47 13.57 -17.08
CA GLU A 210 -15.17 13.92 -15.69
C GLU A 210 -13.70 14.30 -15.49
N PRO A 211 -13.39 15.17 -14.51
CA PRO A 211 -12.01 15.52 -14.18
C PRO A 211 -11.21 14.30 -13.76
N LEU A 212 -10.08 14.06 -14.40
CA LEU A 212 -9.17 12.94 -14.13
C LEU A 212 -8.02 13.38 -13.23
N VAL A 213 -8.35 14.01 -12.12
CA VAL A 213 -7.37 14.44 -11.14
C VAL A 213 -7.26 13.41 -10.03
N THR A 214 -6.06 13.18 -9.56
CA THR A 214 -5.81 12.38 -8.37
C THR A 214 -6.63 12.93 -7.21
N GLY A 215 -7.38 12.06 -6.54
CA GLY A 215 -8.26 12.44 -5.44
C GLY A 215 -9.68 12.83 -5.85
N PHE A 216 -10.01 12.89 -7.15
CA PHE A 216 -11.40 13.08 -7.57
C PHE A 216 -12.23 11.83 -7.31
N ASP A 217 -11.97 10.75 -8.04
CA ASP A 217 -12.53 9.42 -7.82
C ASP A 217 -11.59 8.37 -8.39
N THR A 218 -10.64 7.93 -7.59
CA THR A 218 -9.63 6.94 -8.00
C THR A 218 -10.27 5.61 -8.37
N ASN A 219 -11.33 5.20 -7.69
CA ASN A 219 -12.02 3.96 -7.97
C ASN A 219 -12.71 3.98 -9.35
N TRP A 220 -13.43 5.07 -9.65
CA TRP A 220 -14.03 5.26 -10.97
C TRP A 220 -12.96 5.24 -12.07
N LEU A 221 -11.86 5.96 -11.86
CA LEU A 221 -10.77 6.03 -12.81
C LEU A 221 -10.11 4.66 -13.06
N CYS A 222 -9.86 3.88 -12.01
CA CYS A 222 -9.36 2.52 -12.14
C CYS A 222 -10.32 1.62 -12.93
N ARG A 223 -11.64 1.74 -12.71
CA ARG A 223 -12.64 1.03 -13.50
C ARG A 223 -12.57 1.40 -14.98
N ARG A 224 -12.53 2.70 -15.30
CA ARG A 224 -12.46 3.18 -16.69
C ARG A 224 -11.21 2.71 -17.41
N VAL A 225 -10.07 2.72 -16.74
CA VAL A 225 -8.81 2.22 -17.32
C VAL A 225 -8.83 0.71 -17.48
N ALA A 226 -9.40 -0.04 -16.52
CA ALA A 226 -9.48 -1.49 -16.59
C ALA A 226 -10.43 -2.02 -17.68
N GLU A 227 -11.45 -1.25 -18.07
CA GLU A 227 -12.40 -1.58 -19.14
C GLU A 227 -11.80 -1.49 -20.55
N GLN A 228 -10.61 -0.92 -20.71
CA GLN A 228 -9.98 -0.76 -22.02
C GLN A 228 -9.53 -2.09 -22.61
N LYS A 229 -9.56 -2.17 -23.96
CA LYS A 229 -9.08 -3.35 -24.70
C LYS A 229 -7.56 -3.54 -24.63
N LYS A 230 -6.83 -2.47 -24.36
CA LYS A 230 -5.35 -2.48 -24.32
C LYS A 230 -4.86 -1.96 -22.97
N PRO A 231 -3.74 -2.48 -22.44
CA PRO A 231 -3.26 -2.19 -21.09
C PRO A 231 -2.44 -0.90 -20.99
N TRP A 232 -2.68 0.08 -21.84
CA TRP A 232 -1.98 1.37 -21.78
C TRP A 232 -2.92 2.54 -22.01
N THR A 233 -2.50 3.69 -21.52
CA THR A 233 -3.11 5.00 -21.72
C THR A 233 -2.03 5.99 -22.12
N TRP A 234 -2.45 7.14 -22.65
CA TRP A 234 -1.54 8.20 -23.04
C TRP A 234 -1.74 9.41 -22.12
N HIS A 235 -0.64 9.96 -21.63
CA HIS A 235 -0.64 11.26 -20.95
C HIS A 235 0.06 12.27 -21.83
N LEU A 236 -0.71 13.23 -22.34
CA LEU A 236 -0.19 14.33 -23.13
C LEU A 236 0.08 15.51 -22.19
N LEU A 237 1.34 15.88 -22.04
CA LEU A 237 1.80 16.95 -21.15
C LEU A 237 3.00 17.66 -21.79
N ASN A 238 3.24 18.89 -21.37
CA ASN A 238 4.44 19.64 -21.71
C ASN A 238 5.47 19.62 -20.59
N LEU A 239 6.68 20.10 -20.84
CA LEU A 239 7.77 20.12 -19.84
C LEU A 239 7.43 20.91 -18.58
N ARG A 240 6.64 21.98 -18.68
CA ARG A 240 6.21 22.76 -17.52
C ARG A 240 5.29 21.96 -16.61
N ILE A 241 4.35 21.21 -17.18
CA ILE A 241 3.47 20.31 -16.42
C ILE A 241 4.30 19.19 -15.79
N ALA A 242 5.17 18.55 -16.57
CA ALA A 242 6.04 17.50 -16.07
C ALA A 242 6.90 17.97 -14.89
N ALA A 243 7.54 19.11 -14.99
CA ALA A 243 8.40 19.64 -13.95
C ALA A 243 7.68 20.03 -12.64
N ARG A 244 6.37 20.31 -12.70
CA ARG A 244 5.61 20.82 -11.55
C ARG A 244 4.66 19.82 -10.93
N GLU A 245 4.15 18.90 -11.73
CA GLU A 245 3.03 18.05 -11.33
C GLU A 245 3.34 16.55 -11.41
N PHE A 246 4.37 16.15 -12.18
CA PHE A 246 4.68 14.75 -12.35
C PHE A 246 5.34 14.20 -11.09
N ALA A 247 4.78 13.11 -10.58
CA ALA A 247 5.34 12.38 -9.46
C ALA A 247 5.17 10.87 -9.66
N ILE A 248 6.10 10.11 -9.12
CA ILE A 248 6.08 8.64 -9.10
C ILE A 248 6.10 8.18 -7.65
N SER A 249 5.61 6.98 -7.38
CA SER A 249 5.71 6.39 -6.03
C SER A 249 7.17 6.08 -5.67
N GLY A 250 7.45 6.18 -4.39
CA GLY A 250 8.77 5.88 -3.83
C GLY A 250 9.66 7.11 -3.62
N ALA A 251 10.40 7.13 -2.52
CA ALA A 251 11.29 8.23 -2.17
C ALA A 251 12.52 8.28 -3.10
N GLU A 252 13.01 7.13 -3.54
CA GLU A 252 14.17 7.01 -4.43
C GLU A 252 13.97 7.70 -5.79
N HIS A 253 12.72 7.86 -6.23
CA HIS A 253 12.36 8.51 -7.49
C HIS A 253 11.91 9.97 -7.32
N ASN A 254 11.82 10.46 -6.10
CA ASN A 254 11.38 11.81 -5.77
C ASN A 254 12.38 12.48 -4.82
N PRO A 255 13.56 12.88 -5.30
CA PRO A 255 14.63 13.39 -4.44
C PRO A 255 14.23 14.60 -3.60
N ARG A 256 13.31 15.43 -4.11
CA ARG A 256 12.78 16.59 -3.36
C ARG A 256 11.96 16.23 -2.12
N ILE A 257 11.50 14.99 -2.04
CA ILE A 257 10.75 14.48 -0.88
C ILE A 257 11.64 13.57 -0.03
N ARG A 258 12.72 13.06 -0.61
CA ARG A 258 13.65 12.15 0.06
C ARG A 258 14.52 12.89 1.06
N ASP A 259 15.04 14.05 0.69
CA ASP A 259 16.03 14.84 1.41
C ASP A 259 15.35 16.05 2.07
#